data_b2f2e21344633a069d6830d407f2a600
#
_entry.id   b2f2e21344633a069d6830d407f2a600
#
_cell.length_a   1.000
_cell.length_b   1.000
_cell.length_c   1.000
_cell.angle_alpha   90.00
_cell.angle_beta   90.00
_cell.angle_gamma   90.00
#
_symmetry.space_group_name_H-M   'P 1'
#
loop_
_entity.id
_entity.type
_entity.pdbx_description
1 polymer ?
#
loop_
_entity_poly.entity_id
_entity_poly.type
_entity_poly.pdbx_seq_one_letter_code
_entity_poly.pdbx_strand_id
1 'polypeptide(L)'
;DVHALVEQVVKKKSQGKKLFLFAHSMGGAVSTLYLEEYPDDFTCAVLSSPMLMMNYGKVPDLAVDVLSAYSKVVDVSQEFGPSQKPFNAIPDFEHSSMLDKDRYEYQFNLRTNEPMYQTWGGTWGWIRAGKEATAKIMKNIKKVKTPVLLLQAEKDHMVKAGGQNAFDQKNSN
;
A
#
# COMPACT_ATOMS: atom_id res chain seq x y z
N ASP A 1 3.74 -10.04 11.23
CA ASP A 1 4.68 -10.63 10.27
C ASP A 1 5.85 -9.72 9.95
N VAL A 2 5.65 -8.40 9.67
CA VAL A 2 6.76 -7.44 9.46
C VAL A 2 7.63 -7.34 10.71
N HIS A 3 7.03 -7.28 11.89
CA HIS A 3 7.78 -7.25 13.14
C HIS A 3 8.63 -8.51 13.33
N ALA A 4 8.09 -9.68 13.04
CA ALA A 4 8.88 -10.91 13.10
C ALA A 4 10.08 -10.88 12.12
N LEU A 5 9.89 -10.36 10.90
CA LEU A 5 10.98 -10.17 9.94
C LEU A 5 12.05 -9.20 10.49
N VAL A 6 11.62 -8.07 11.04
CA VAL A 6 12.54 -7.06 11.58
C VAL A 6 13.35 -7.65 12.75
N GLU A 7 12.70 -8.28 13.72
CA GLU A 7 13.36 -8.84 14.90
C GLU A 7 14.24 -10.05 14.56
N GLN A 8 13.73 -10.99 13.78
CA GLN A 8 14.40 -12.27 13.58
C GLN A 8 15.48 -12.22 12.48
N VAL A 9 15.36 -11.30 11.54
CA VAL A 9 16.24 -11.23 10.38
C VAL A 9 16.98 -9.89 10.28
N VAL A 10 16.25 -8.77 10.20
CA VAL A 10 16.84 -7.46 9.88
C VAL A 10 17.77 -7.01 11.00
N LYS A 11 17.31 -6.98 12.25
CA LYS A 11 18.12 -6.57 13.40
C LYS A 11 19.35 -7.47 13.59
N LYS A 12 19.20 -8.78 13.40
CA LYS A 12 20.34 -9.70 13.49
C LYS A 12 21.37 -9.46 12.40
N LYS A 13 20.93 -9.22 11.16
CA LYS A 13 21.83 -8.96 10.03
C LYS A 13 22.47 -7.58 10.09
N SER A 14 21.82 -6.61 10.71
CA SER A 14 22.35 -5.25 10.83
C SER A 14 23.53 -5.13 11.78
N GLN A 15 23.71 -6.09 12.69
CA GLN A 15 24.78 -6.10 13.67
C GLN A 15 24.86 -4.77 14.46
N GLY A 16 23.72 -4.21 14.84
CA GLY A 16 23.63 -2.94 15.57
C GLY A 16 23.81 -1.67 14.73
N LYS A 17 23.91 -1.80 13.40
CA LYS A 17 23.94 -0.63 12.50
C LYS A 17 22.56 0.03 12.45
N LYS A 18 22.56 1.33 12.14
CA LYS A 18 21.33 2.10 11.93
C LYS A 18 20.50 1.50 10.80
N LEU A 19 19.20 1.36 11.04
CA LEU A 19 18.25 0.88 10.08
C LEU A 19 17.48 2.06 9.46
N PHE A 20 17.23 1.98 8.17
CA PHE A 20 16.44 2.94 7.40
C PHE A 20 15.35 2.18 6.67
N LEU A 21 14.14 2.74 6.66
CA LEU A 21 12.99 2.13 6.01
C LEU A 21 12.69 2.85 4.70
N PHE A 22 12.57 2.11 3.61
CA PHE A 22 12.04 2.61 2.35
C PHE A 22 10.81 1.79 1.98
N ALA A 23 9.69 2.48 1.69
CA ALA A 23 8.46 1.81 1.33
C ALA A 23 7.70 2.55 0.24
N HIS A 24 7.04 1.81 -0.64
CA HIS A 24 6.27 2.36 -1.75
C HIS A 24 4.81 1.87 -1.70
N SER A 25 3.86 2.75 -2.03
CA SER A 25 2.45 2.44 -2.24
C SER A 25 1.82 1.68 -1.05
N MET A 26 1.27 0.48 -1.25
CA MET A 26 0.73 -0.38 -0.18
C MET A 26 1.78 -0.69 0.90
N GLY A 27 3.04 -0.90 0.51
CA GLY A 27 4.14 -1.06 1.45
C GLY A 27 4.29 0.15 2.38
N GLY A 28 4.00 1.36 1.89
CA GLY A 28 3.96 2.57 2.70
C GLY A 28 2.88 2.53 3.78
N ALA A 29 1.69 2.01 3.49
CA ALA A 29 0.64 1.81 4.50
C ALA A 29 1.06 0.80 5.57
N VAL A 30 1.59 -0.35 5.15
CA VAL A 30 2.09 -1.39 6.06
C VAL A 30 3.20 -0.85 6.95
N SER A 31 4.13 -0.10 6.37
CA SER A 31 5.24 0.53 7.10
C SER A 31 4.76 1.59 8.08
N THR A 32 3.77 2.39 7.71
CA THR A 32 3.19 3.40 8.63
C THR A 32 2.55 2.73 9.84
N LEU A 33 1.77 1.66 9.64
CA LEU A 33 1.21 0.87 10.75
C LEU A 33 2.31 0.28 11.63
N TYR A 34 3.42 -0.15 11.04
CA TYR A 34 4.56 -0.65 11.78
C TYR A 34 5.17 0.45 12.66
N LEU A 35 5.43 1.62 12.09
CA LEU A 35 6.04 2.76 12.79
C LEU A 35 5.14 3.33 13.91
N GLU A 36 3.81 3.14 13.83
CA GLU A 36 2.89 3.47 14.92
C GLU A 36 3.10 2.62 16.18
N GLU A 37 3.57 1.39 16.02
CA GLU A 37 3.74 0.40 17.09
C GLU A 37 5.21 0.29 17.53
N TYR A 38 6.14 0.50 16.59
CA TYR A 38 7.60 0.35 16.79
C TYR A 38 8.37 1.57 16.28
N PRO A 39 8.18 2.75 16.89
CA PRO A 39 8.72 4.01 16.39
C PRO A 39 10.25 4.11 16.44
N ASP A 40 10.89 3.31 17.29
CA ASP A 40 12.35 3.38 17.55
C ASP A 40 13.15 2.37 16.70
N ASP A 41 12.51 1.52 15.94
CA ASP A 41 13.20 0.46 15.19
C ASP A 41 13.99 0.99 13.98
N PHE A 42 13.60 2.15 13.46
CA PHE A 42 14.24 2.77 12.30
C PHE A 42 14.69 4.20 12.63
N THR A 43 15.87 4.57 12.13
CA THR A 43 16.41 5.93 12.30
C THR A 43 15.57 6.96 11.55
N CYS A 44 15.13 6.63 10.34
CA CYS A 44 14.15 7.39 9.56
C CYS A 44 13.51 6.51 8.51
N ALA A 45 12.43 7.00 7.92
CA ALA A 45 11.71 6.31 6.85
C ALA A 45 11.52 7.21 5.63
N VAL A 46 11.53 6.63 4.44
CA VAL A 46 11.12 7.24 3.18
C VAL A 46 9.87 6.54 2.68
N LEU A 47 8.78 7.26 2.58
CA LEU A 47 7.49 6.75 2.10
C LEU A 47 7.21 7.35 0.72
N SER A 48 7.32 6.53 -0.33
CA SER A 48 7.07 6.92 -1.72
C SER A 48 5.63 6.60 -2.10
N SER A 49 4.85 7.62 -2.43
CA SER A 49 3.41 7.51 -2.78
C SER A 49 2.65 6.52 -1.87
N PRO A 50 2.76 6.66 -0.54
CA PRO A 50 2.20 5.66 0.38
C PRO A 50 0.68 5.62 0.27
N MET A 51 0.11 4.41 0.32
CA MET A 51 -1.34 4.18 0.28
C MET A 51 -1.97 4.52 1.63
N LEU A 52 -2.04 5.82 1.95
CA LEU A 52 -2.67 6.32 3.18
C LEU A 52 -4.16 6.60 3.01
N MET A 53 -4.64 6.64 1.77
CA MET A 53 -6.06 6.71 1.41
C MET A 53 -6.23 6.06 0.04
N MET A 54 -7.09 5.04 -0.05
CA MET A 54 -7.33 4.31 -1.29
C MET A 54 -8.16 5.14 -2.27
N ASN A 55 -7.87 5.01 -3.56
CA ASN A 55 -8.70 5.54 -4.63
C ASN A 55 -9.52 4.42 -5.27
N TYR A 56 -10.83 4.52 -5.22
CA TYR A 56 -11.77 3.55 -5.79
C TYR A 56 -12.27 3.95 -7.18
N GLY A 57 -11.56 4.89 -7.83
CA GLY A 57 -11.94 5.41 -9.14
C GLY A 57 -13.30 6.10 -9.12
N LYS A 58 -14.23 5.64 -9.96
CA LYS A 58 -15.59 6.21 -10.07
C LYS A 58 -16.58 5.68 -9.03
N VAL A 59 -16.19 4.70 -8.22
CA VAL A 59 -17.09 4.13 -7.19
C VAL A 59 -17.08 5.06 -5.97
N PRO A 60 -18.26 5.55 -5.53
CA PRO A 60 -18.34 6.39 -4.33
C PRO A 60 -17.87 5.65 -3.09
N ASP A 61 -17.14 6.33 -2.20
CA ASP A 61 -16.58 5.73 -0.98
C ASP A 61 -17.69 5.05 -0.13
N LEU A 62 -18.87 5.67 -0.02
CA LEU A 62 -20.01 5.09 0.69
C LEU A 62 -20.48 3.76 0.07
N ALA A 63 -20.50 3.66 -1.25
CA ALA A 63 -20.87 2.40 -1.92
C ALA A 63 -19.84 1.31 -1.63
N VAL A 64 -18.54 1.65 -1.61
CA VAL A 64 -17.49 0.72 -1.22
C VAL A 64 -17.66 0.30 0.25
N ASP A 65 -18.09 1.21 1.14
CA ASP A 65 -18.34 0.90 2.54
C ASP A 65 -19.44 -0.13 2.71
N VAL A 66 -20.58 0.11 2.07
CA VAL A 66 -21.75 -0.79 2.12
C VAL A 66 -21.41 -2.16 1.54
N LEU A 67 -20.80 -2.18 0.34
CA LEU A 67 -20.42 -3.43 -0.34
C LEU A 67 -19.35 -4.21 0.45
N SER A 68 -18.39 -3.51 1.03
CA SER A 68 -17.35 -4.11 1.86
C SER A 68 -17.92 -4.74 3.14
N ALA A 69 -18.89 -4.05 3.78
CA ALA A 69 -19.60 -4.62 4.94
C ALA A 69 -20.45 -5.83 4.55
N TYR A 70 -21.17 -5.74 3.43
CA TYR A 70 -21.97 -6.84 2.89
C TYR A 70 -21.10 -8.06 2.55
N SER A 71 -19.95 -7.85 1.92
CA SER A 71 -19.03 -8.92 1.56
C SER A 71 -18.54 -9.75 2.75
N LYS A 72 -18.51 -9.13 3.94
CA LYS A 72 -18.17 -9.83 5.18
C LYS A 72 -19.30 -10.75 5.65
N VAL A 73 -20.56 -10.31 5.48
CA VAL A 73 -21.74 -11.08 5.92
C VAL A 73 -21.95 -12.31 5.04
N VAL A 74 -21.76 -12.17 3.73
CA VAL A 74 -21.95 -13.26 2.74
C VAL A 74 -20.69 -14.08 2.48
N ASP A 75 -19.60 -13.80 3.20
CA ASP A 75 -18.29 -14.48 3.10
C ASP A 75 -17.70 -14.62 1.69
N VAL A 76 -17.79 -13.53 0.91
CA VAL A 76 -17.16 -13.45 -0.42
C VAL A 76 -15.78 -12.77 -0.38
N SER A 77 -15.07 -12.92 0.72
CA SER A 77 -13.78 -12.26 0.94
C SER A 77 -12.73 -12.61 -0.11
N GLN A 78 -12.80 -13.78 -0.71
CA GLN A 78 -11.88 -14.26 -1.74
C GLN A 78 -12.32 -13.87 -3.17
N GLU A 79 -13.54 -13.38 -3.34
CA GLU A 79 -14.03 -12.94 -4.64
C GLU A 79 -13.41 -11.59 -5.03
N PHE A 80 -13.23 -11.38 -6.33
CA PHE A 80 -12.70 -10.13 -6.85
C PHE A 80 -13.63 -8.95 -6.56
N GLY A 81 -13.02 -7.83 -6.21
CA GLY A 81 -13.73 -6.56 -6.12
C GLY A 81 -14.24 -6.07 -7.49
N PRO A 82 -15.05 -4.99 -7.53
CA PRO A 82 -15.58 -4.45 -8.78
C PRO A 82 -14.47 -4.12 -9.77
N SER A 83 -14.62 -4.57 -11.01
CA SER A 83 -13.65 -4.37 -12.10
C SER A 83 -12.29 -5.03 -11.88
N GLN A 84 -12.11 -5.82 -10.82
CA GLN A 84 -10.90 -6.56 -10.56
C GLN A 84 -10.95 -7.93 -11.26
N LYS A 85 -9.79 -8.40 -11.73
CA LYS A 85 -9.69 -9.62 -12.54
C LYS A 85 -8.39 -10.37 -12.21
N PRO A 86 -8.31 -11.67 -12.54
CA PRO A 86 -7.04 -12.38 -12.60
C PRO A 86 -6.04 -11.70 -13.54
N PHE A 87 -4.76 -12.07 -13.40
CA PHE A 87 -3.74 -11.64 -14.35
C PHE A 87 -4.16 -12.00 -15.78
N ASN A 88 -4.00 -11.03 -16.68
CA ASN A 88 -4.26 -11.20 -18.10
C ASN A 88 -2.96 -10.96 -18.88
N ALA A 89 -2.60 -11.91 -19.75
CA ALA A 89 -1.43 -11.83 -20.61
C ALA A 89 -1.64 -10.96 -21.86
N ILE A 90 -2.66 -10.12 -21.90
CA ILE A 90 -2.88 -9.12 -22.96
C ILE A 90 -2.29 -7.78 -22.49
N PRO A 91 -1.29 -7.21 -23.19
CA PRO A 91 -0.68 -5.95 -22.77
C PRO A 91 -1.68 -4.79 -22.89
N ASP A 92 -1.73 -3.94 -21.86
CA ASP A 92 -2.57 -2.75 -21.80
C ASP A 92 -1.79 -1.62 -21.10
N PHE A 93 -0.89 -1.00 -21.86
CA PHE A 93 -0.08 0.10 -21.35
C PHE A 93 -0.93 1.35 -21.05
N GLU A 94 -1.91 1.64 -21.89
CA GLU A 94 -2.71 2.87 -21.81
C GLU A 94 -3.52 2.97 -20.50
N HIS A 95 -3.96 1.84 -19.95
CA HIS A 95 -4.67 1.80 -18.67
C HIS A 95 -3.79 1.36 -17.49
N SER A 96 -2.48 1.25 -17.72
CA SER A 96 -1.53 0.90 -16.64
C SER A 96 -1.25 2.10 -15.73
N SER A 97 -0.73 1.83 -14.53
CA SER A 97 -0.22 2.87 -13.63
C SER A 97 1.18 3.35 -13.98
N MET A 98 1.79 2.81 -15.04
CA MET A 98 3.15 3.14 -15.46
C MET A 98 3.14 4.18 -16.59
N LEU A 99 4.01 5.17 -16.51
CA LEU A 99 4.17 6.20 -17.53
C LEU A 99 5.31 5.91 -18.52
N ASP A 100 6.20 5.00 -18.16
CA ASP A 100 7.34 4.59 -18.98
C ASP A 100 7.03 3.26 -19.67
N LYS A 101 7.01 3.27 -21.00
CA LYS A 101 6.61 2.12 -21.81
C LYS A 101 7.63 0.99 -21.74
N ASP A 102 8.91 1.30 -21.74
CA ASP A 102 9.97 0.27 -21.71
C ASP A 102 9.95 -0.48 -20.37
N ARG A 103 9.74 0.24 -19.26
CA ARG A 103 9.56 -0.36 -17.93
C ARG A 103 8.29 -1.18 -17.82
N TYR A 104 7.21 -0.71 -18.44
CA TYR A 104 5.97 -1.47 -18.51
C TYR A 104 6.18 -2.79 -19.26
N GLU A 105 6.78 -2.75 -20.45
CA GLU A 105 7.05 -3.93 -21.27
C GLU A 105 7.96 -4.92 -20.53
N TYR A 106 9.00 -4.41 -19.86
CA TYR A 106 9.88 -5.25 -19.04
C TYR A 106 9.11 -6.00 -17.96
N GLN A 107 8.31 -5.28 -17.17
CA GLN A 107 7.50 -5.90 -16.11
C GLN A 107 6.44 -6.84 -16.67
N PHE A 108 5.79 -6.46 -17.75
CA PHE A 108 4.75 -7.27 -18.39
C PHE A 108 5.32 -8.59 -18.89
N ASN A 109 6.45 -8.54 -19.58
CA ASN A 109 7.14 -9.73 -20.06
C ASN A 109 7.61 -10.64 -18.91
N LEU A 110 8.12 -10.05 -17.83
CA LEU A 110 8.49 -10.81 -16.64
C LEU A 110 7.30 -11.55 -16.04
N ARG A 111 6.15 -10.88 -15.87
CA ARG A 111 4.92 -11.49 -15.35
C ARG A 111 4.34 -12.56 -16.28
N THR A 112 4.46 -12.38 -17.59
CA THR A 112 3.95 -13.34 -18.57
C THR A 112 4.76 -14.64 -18.53
N ASN A 113 6.09 -14.52 -18.36
CA ASN A 113 7.00 -15.66 -18.39
C ASN A 113 7.18 -16.36 -17.04
N GLU A 114 6.93 -15.63 -15.93
CA GLU A 114 7.15 -16.12 -14.56
C GLU A 114 5.89 -16.00 -13.71
N PRO A 115 5.13 -17.09 -13.53
CA PRO A 115 3.88 -17.07 -12.75
C PRO A 115 4.03 -16.52 -11.33
N MET A 116 5.21 -16.66 -10.70
CA MET A 116 5.46 -16.13 -9.35
C MET A 116 5.43 -14.61 -9.27
N TYR A 117 5.58 -13.90 -10.38
CA TYR A 117 5.48 -12.44 -10.43
C TYR A 117 4.09 -11.94 -10.84
N GLN A 118 3.15 -12.85 -11.11
CA GLN A 118 1.78 -12.45 -11.45
C GLN A 118 1.07 -11.93 -10.19
N THR A 119 0.58 -10.71 -10.29
CA THR A 119 -0.30 -10.13 -9.28
C THR A 119 -1.71 -10.06 -9.86
N TRP A 120 -2.68 -10.49 -9.07
CA TRP A 120 -4.08 -10.50 -9.46
C TRP A 120 -4.79 -9.28 -8.90
N GLY A 121 -5.97 -8.97 -9.39
CA GLY A 121 -6.77 -7.87 -8.89
C GLY A 121 -7.14 -8.05 -7.41
N GLY A 122 -7.51 -6.95 -6.76
CA GLY A 122 -7.87 -6.95 -5.35
C GLY A 122 -9.18 -7.68 -5.07
N THR A 123 -9.16 -8.55 -4.06
CA THR A 123 -10.38 -9.19 -3.56
C THR A 123 -11.14 -8.27 -2.61
N TRP A 124 -12.39 -8.60 -2.29
CA TRP A 124 -13.16 -7.87 -1.27
C TRP A 124 -12.45 -7.89 0.09
N GLY A 125 -11.81 -9.01 0.45
CA GLY A 125 -11.01 -9.12 1.66
C GLY A 125 -9.84 -8.14 1.66
N TRP A 126 -9.15 -8.00 0.54
CA TRP A 126 -8.06 -7.03 0.39
C TRP A 126 -8.55 -5.58 0.48
N ILE A 127 -9.67 -5.25 -0.20
CA ILE A 127 -10.26 -3.91 -0.16
C ILE A 127 -10.63 -3.54 1.28
N ARG A 128 -11.26 -4.46 2.01
CA ARG A 128 -11.63 -4.26 3.41
C ARG A 128 -10.41 -4.06 4.29
N ALA A 129 -9.41 -4.93 4.18
CA ALA A 129 -8.18 -4.81 4.95
C ALA A 129 -7.45 -3.48 4.68
N GLY A 130 -7.40 -3.03 3.42
CA GLY A 130 -6.84 -1.74 3.04
C GLY A 130 -7.59 -0.56 3.65
N LYS A 131 -8.92 -0.62 3.67
CA LYS A 131 -9.76 0.42 4.32
C LYS A 131 -9.53 0.48 5.83
N GLU A 132 -9.55 -0.66 6.50
CA GLU A 132 -9.32 -0.75 7.94
C GLU A 132 -7.90 -0.24 8.29
N ALA A 133 -6.90 -0.61 7.50
CA ALA A 133 -5.52 -0.16 7.65
C ALA A 133 -5.41 1.37 7.50
N THR A 134 -5.94 1.94 6.42
CA THR A 134 -5.86 3.39 6.18
C THR A 134 -6.66 4.19 7.21
N ALA A 135 -7.81 3.70 7.66
CA ALA A 135 -8.58 4.31 8.74
C ALA A 135 -7.81 4.28 10.08
N LYS A 136 -7.16 3.17 10.41
CA LYS A 136 -6.29 3.05 11.59
C LYS A 136 -5.14 4.05 11.53
N ILE A 137 -4.46 4.16 10.38
CA ILE A 137 -3.38 5.13 10.16
C ILE A 137 -3.88 6.55 10.41
N MET A 138 -4.98 6.95 9.77
CA MET A 138 -5.51 8.32 9.91
C MET A 138 -5.86 8.68 11.35
N LYS A 139 -6.29 7.71 12.16
CA LYS A 139 -6.57 7.87 13.59
C LYS A 139 -5.30 8.00 14.43
N ASN A 140 -4.24 7.32 14.04
CA ASN A 140 -3.04 7.12 14.85
C ASN A 140 -1.80 7.86 14.32
N ILE A 141 -1.89 8.72 13.33
CA ILE A 141 -0.75 9.41 12.68
C ILE A 141 0.27 9.95 13.69
N LYS A 142 -0.20 10.54 14.78
CA LYS A 142 0.65 11.12 15.83
C LYS A 142 1.50 10.11 16.61
N LYS A 143 1.25 8.81 16.44
CA LYS A 143 2.07 7.77 17.06
C LYS A 143 3.37 7.50 16.27
N VAL A 144 3.41 7.87 14.99
CA VAL A 144 4.63 7.80 14.18
C VAL A 144 5.58 8.87 14.68
N LYS A 145 6.63 8.46 15.39
CA LYS A 145 7.68 9.35 15.94
C LYS A 145 8.95 9.31 15.11
N THR A 146 9.14 8.26 14.34
CA THR A 146 10.24 8.13 13.40
C THR A 146 10.18 9.28 12.38
N PRO A 147 11.28 10.01 12.11
CA PRO A 147 11.34 11.00 11.04
C PRO A 147 10.97 10.39 9.69
N VAL A 148 10.06 11.02 8.97
CA VAL A 148 9.55 10.52 7.68
C VAL A 148 9.78 11.53 6.58
N LEU A 149 10.46 11.11 5.49
CA LEU A 149 10.42 11.80 4.21
C LEU A 149 9.27 11.23 3.38
N LEU A 150 8.25 12.04 3.12
CA LEU A 150 7.13 11.65 2.30
C LEU A 150 7.30 12.19 0.87
N LEU A 151 7.32 11.27 -0.11
CA LEU A 151 7.36 11.60 -1.52
C LEU A 151 5.97 11.37 -2.13
N GLN A 152 5.36 12.42 -2.64
CA GLN A 152 4.03 12.39 -3.26
C GLN A 152 4.14 12.50 -4.79
N ALA A 153 3.46 11.63 -5.51
CA ALA A 153 3.33 11.76 -6.95
C ALA A 153 2.24 12.78 -7.31
N GLU A 154 2.53 13.68 -8.25
CA GLU A 154 1.59 14.69 -8.71
C GLU A 154 0.36 14.08 -9.40
N LYS A 155 0.59 13.03 -10.19
CA LYS A 155 -0.45 12.33 -10.97
C LYS A 155 -0.57 10.88 -10.52
N ASP A 156 -1.20 10.68 -9.36
CA ASP A 156 -1.43 9.36 -8.80
C ASP A 156 -2.88 8.94 -9.01
N HIS A 157 -3.08 7.81 -9.71
CA HIS A 157 -4.41 7.26 -9.96
C HIS A 157 -4.79 6.17 -8.96
N MET A 158 -3.84 5.68 -8.16
CA MET A 158 -4.03 4.53 -7.27
C MET A 158 -4.33 4.95 -5.84
N VAL A 159 -3.75 6.06 -5.39
CA VAL A 159 -3.95 6.57 -4.03
C VAL A 159 -4.41 8.03 -4.05
N LYS A 160 -5.25 8.39 -3.08
CA LYS A 160 -5.70 9.79 -2.96
C LYS A 160 -4.65 10.63 -2.24
N ALA A 161 -4.27 11.75 -2.84
CA ALA A 161 -3.35 12.73 -2.24
C ALA A 161 -3.81 13.22 -0.86
N GLY A 162 -5.13 13.26 -0.61
CA GLY A 162 -5.70 13.69 0.67
C GLY A 162 -5.18 12.92 1.89
N GLY A 163 -4.90 11.62 1.74
CA GLY A 163 -4.31 10.81 2.82
C GLY A 163 -2.89 11.23 3.15
N GLN A 164 -2.09 11.47 2.13
CA GLN A 164 -0.70 11.90 2.26
C GLN A 164 -0.61 13.31 2.85
N ASN A 165 -1.45 14.23 2.37
CA ASN A 165 -1.53 15.60 2.90
C ASN A 165 -1.97 15.61 4.37
N ALA A 166 -2.95 14.78 4.73
CA ALA A 166 -3.40 14.66 6.12
C ALA A 166 -2.32 14.06 7.03
N PHE A 167 -1.50 13.15 6.51
CA PHE A 167 -0.36 12.61 7.23
C PHE A 167 0.68 13.70 7.50
N ASP A 168 1.09 14.44 6.47
CA ASP A 168 2.07 15.53 6.57
C ASP A 168 1.62 16.60 7.58
N GLN A 169 0.37 17.07 7.47
CA GLN A 169 -0.18 18.09 8.36
C GLN A 169 -0.28 17.66 9.84
N LYS A 170 -0.52 16.38 10.10
CA LYS A 170 -0.73 15.85 11.46
C LYS A 170 0.53 15.26 12.09
N ASN A 171 1.51 14.88 11.27
CA ASN A 171 2.78 14.34 11.70
C ASN A 171 3.85 15.41 11.62
N SER A 172 3.84 16.34 12.58
CA SER A 172 4.77 17.47 12.66
C SER A 172 6.07 17.07 13.40
N ASN A 173 6.71 15.98 12.99
CA ASN A 173 7.98 15.53 13.58
C ASN A 173 9.16 15.84 12.67
#